data_efffa6c33c48de99f70bb12675e25038
#
_entry.id   efffa6c33c48de99f70bb12675e25038
#
_cell.length_a   1.000
_cell.length_b   1.000
_cell.length_c   1.000
_cell.angle_alpha   90.00
_cell.angle_beta   90.00
_cell.angle_gamma   90.00
#
_symmetry.space_group_name_H-M   'P 1'
#
loop_
_entity.id
_entity.type
_entity.pdbx_description
1 polymer ?
#
loop_
_entity_poly.entity_id
_entity_poly.type
_entity_poly.pdbx_seq_one_letter_code
_entity_poly.pdbx_strand_id
1 'polypeptide(L)'
;MRVLFYYRGSEHIGVQSIMAYLKSKGHLVELIYEPALGDNGYIDIPFLNKFFYNEKLLVDKAVRFRPDLIAFSIITNLYMPIKKLARKFKQVLPDVPIICGGIHVTSLPEETIKQDCFDMLCLGEGEGAMEDLLQRMREKRSYNDVKNLWVKDASGHIHKNDKRPVIRPLESLPKP
;
A
#
# COMPACT_ATOMS: atom_id res chain seq x y z
N MET A 1 -2.01 -15.13 -3.91
CA MET A 1 -1.10 -13.99 -4.18
C MET A 1 -0.39 -13.58 -2.89
N ARG A 2 0.80 -13.01 -3.00
CA ARG A 2 1.65 -12.54 -1.90
C ARG A 2 1.60 -11.02 -1.85
N VAL A 3 1.05 -10.45 -0.80
CA VAL A 3 0.88 -8.99 -0.66
C VAL A 3 1.73 -8.48 0.49
N LEU A 4 2.61 -7.55 0.20
CA LEU A 4 3.44 -6.90 1.20
C LEU A 4 2.86 -5.52 1.52
N PHE A 5 2.40 -5.35 2.75
CA PHE A 5 2.04 -4.04 3.27
C PHE A 5 3.23 -3.37 3.93
N TYR A 6 3.35 -2.09 3.72
CA TYR A 6 4.22 -1.22 4.49
C TYR A 6 3.39 -0.15 5.18
N TYR A 7 3.64 0.03 6.45
CA TYR A 7 3.05 1.08 7.23
C TYR A 7 4.05 1.64 8.24
N ARG A 8 4.06 2.98 8.38
CA ARG A 8 4.87 3.70 9.35
C ARG A 8 3.95 4.53 10.25
N GLY A 9 4.23 4.55 11.55
CA GLY A 9 3.50 5.35 12.53
C GLY A 9 2.86 4.54 13.64
N SER A 10 1.71 5.01 14.13
CA SER A 10 0.88 4.29 15.11
C SER A 10 0.03 3.20 14.44
N GLU A 11 -0.63 2.37 15.22
CA GLU A 11 -1.57 1.35 14.71
C GLU A 11 -2.59 1.94 13.72
N HIS A 12 -2.85 1.20 12.64
CA HIS A 12 -3.75 1.63 11.58
C HIS A 12 -4.81 0.55 11.32
N ILE A 13 -5.97 0.71 11.93
CA ILE A 13 -7.09 -0.24 11.86
C ILE A 13 -7.47 -0.55 10.40
N GLY A 14 -7.49 0.45 9.51
CA GLY A 14 -7.82 0.23 8.10
C GLY A 14 -6.86 -0.71 7.37
N VAL A 15 -5.55 -0.62 7.64
CA VAL A 15 -4.56 -1.55 7.08
C VAL A 15 -4.77 -2.95 7.65
N GLN A 16 -5.00 -3.06 8.96
CA GLN A 16 -5.23 -4.34 9.62
C GLN A 16 -6.50 -5.02 9.10
N SER A 17 -7.60 -4.26 8.89
CA SER A 17 -8.85 -4.74 8.30
C SER A 17 -8.63 -5.31 6.90
N ILE A 18 -7.96 -4.57 6.02
CA ILE A 18 -7.64 -5.05 4.66
C ILE A 18 -6.79 -6.32 4.73
N MET A 19 -5.75 -6.35 5.59
CA MET A 19 -4.90 -7.53 5.75
C MET A 19 -5.69 -8.75 6.24
N ALA A 20 -6.57 -8.58 7.24
CA ALA A 20 -7.43 -9.65 7.75
C ALA A 20 -8.38 -10.16 6.66
N TYR A 21 -8.99 -9.25 5.90
CA TYR A 21 -9.85 -9.58 4.77
C TYR A 21 -9.11 -10.39 3.71
N LEU A 22 -7.94 -9.95 3.27
CA LEU A 22 -7.15 -10.66 2.26
C LEU A 22 -6.65 -12.03 2.76
N LYS A 23 -6.28 -12.15 4.05
CA LYS A 23 -5.93 -13.44 4.66
C LYS A 23 -7.13 -14.39 4.66
N SER A 24 -8.35 -13.92 4.96
CA SER A 24 -9.57 -14.73 4.90
C SER A 24 -9.90 -15.25 3.49
N LYS A 25 -9.40 -14.56 2.45
CA LYS A 25 -9.49 -14.98 1.03
C LYS A 25 -8.34 -15.87 0.58
N GLY A 26 -7.46 -16.29 1.49
CA GLY A 26 -6.36 -17.20 1.20
C GLY A 26 -5.13 -16.53 0.58
N HIS A 27 -4.98 -15.22 0.68
CA HIS A 27 -3.76 -14.53 0.29
C HIS A 27 -2.70 -14.61 1.39
N LEU A 28 -1.44 -14.68 0.98
CA LEU A 28 -0.31 -14.57 1.89
C LEU A 28 0.02 -13.08 2.09
N VAL A 29 -0.22 -12.59 3.30
CA VAL A 29 -0.09 -11.16 3.61
C VAL A 29 0.95 -10.96 4.70
N GLU A 30 1.91 -10.08 4.44
CA GLU A 30 2.95 -9.68 5.40
C GLU A 30 2.96 -8.17 5.58
N LEU A 31 3.35 -7.73 6.78
CA LEU A 31 3.48 -6.32 7.13
C LEU A 31 4.93 -6.00 7.49
N ILE A 32 5.48 -5.02 6.81
CA ILE A 32 6.65 -4.29 7.29
C ILE A 32 6.13 -3.09 8.07
N TYR A 33 6.20 -3.18 9.38
CA TYR A 33 5.83 -2.09 10.27
C TYR A 33 7.08 -1.34 10.73
N GLU A 34 7.02 -0.02 10.63
CA GLU A 34 8.06 0.87 11.10
C GLU A 34 7.46 1.83 12.15
N PRO A 35 7.79 1.62 13.44
CA PRO A 35 7.29 2.52 14.49
C PRO A 35 7.89 3.91 14.30
N ALA A 36 7.04 4.95 14.40
CA ALA A 36 7.48 6.35 14.38
C ALA A 36 8.11 6.76 15.72
N LEU A 37 9.20 6.11 16.09
CA LEU A 37 9.96 6.48 17.27
C LEU A 37 10.72 7.79 16.97
N GLY A 38 10.29 8.89 17.54
CA GLY A 38 10.92 10.21 17.39
C GLY A 38 10.17 11.23 16.51
N ASP A 39 9.18 10.83 15.70
CA ASP A 39 8.39 11.79 14.91
C ASP A 39 7.43 12.65 15.78
N ASN A 40 7.27 12.34 17.06
CA ASN A 40 6.35 13.02 17.98
C ASN A 40 6.98 14.23 18.72
N GLY A 41 8.16 14.68 18.33
CA GLY A 41 8.78 15.90 18.87
C GLY A 41 9.26 15.82 20.33
N TYR A 42 9.03 14.71 21.05
CA TYR A 42 9.37 14.59 22.46
C TYR A 42 10.73 13.95 22.73
N ILE A 43 11.22 13.10 21.82
CA ILE A 43 12.56 12.50 21.96
C ILE A 43 13.11 12.27 20.54
N ASP A 44 13.81 13.23 19.99
CA ASP A 44 14.62 13.04 18.79
C ASP A 44 16.05 12.66 19.21
N ILE A 45 16.37 11.36 19.13
CA ILE A 45 17.72 10.87 19.34
C ILE A 45 18.25 10.46 17.96
N PRO A 46 19.00 11.35 17.26
CA PRO A 46 19.46 11.10 15.91
C PRO A 46 20.24 9.82 15.72
N PHE A 47 20.95 9.37 16.75
CA PHE A 47 21.71 8.12 16.76
C PHE A 47 20.78 6.89 16.76
N LEU A 48 19.71 6.89 17.56
CA LEU A 48 18.73 5.82 17.60
C LEU A 48 17.91 5.75 16.32
N ASN A 49 17.54 6.89 15.75
CA ASN A 49 16.84 6.96 14.48
C ASN A 49 17.63 6.25 13.36
N LYS A 50 18.94 6.45 13.30
CA LYS A 50 19.80 5.79 12.31
C LYS A 50 19.87 4.26 12.50
N PHE A 51 19.68 3.77 13.71
CA PHE A 51 19.67 2.33 14.03
C PHE A 51 18.32 1.67 13.69
N PHE A 52 17.21 2.40 13.90
CA PHE A 52 15.85 1.92 13.61
C PHE A 52 15.45 2.15 12.14
N TYR A 53 16.02 3.15 11.46
CA TYR A 53 15.80 3.49 10.06
C TYR A 53 16.81 2.80 9.15
N ASN A 54 16.71 1.51 9.01
CA ASN A 54 17.56 0.79 8.07
C ASN A 54 16.77 0.47 6.80
N GLU A 55 16.73 1.43 5.86
CA GLU A 55 16.08 1.26 4.54
C GLU A 55 16.54 -0.05 3.86
N LYS A 56 17.81 -0.44 4.04
CA LYS A 56 18.33 -1.70 3.52
C LYS A 56 17.60 -2.91 4.11
N LEU A 57 17.34 -2.89 5.42
CA LEU A 57 16.60 -3.98 6.08
C LEU A 57 15.17 -4.10 5.55
N LEU A 58 14.50 -2.96 5.28
CA LEU A 58 13.14 -2.96 4.71
C LEU A 58 13.15 -3.55 3.30
N VAL A 59 14.13 -3.16 2.48
CA VAL A 59 14.31 -3.69 1.13
C VAL A 59 14.63 -5.19 1.17
N ASP A 60 15.55 -5.62 2.02
CA ASP A 60 15.92 -7.03 2.16
C ASP A 60 14.72 -7.90 2.59
N LYS A 61 13.86 -7.39 3.47
CA LYS A 61 12.60 -8.07 3.84
C LYS A 61 11.66 -8.20 2.64
N ALA A 62 11.46 -7.13 1.87
CA ALA A 62 10.63 -7.17 0.68
C ALA A 62 11.15 -8.18 -0.35
N VAL A 63 12.45 -8.17 -0.62
CA VAL A 63 13.08 -9.13 -1.57
C VAL A 63 12.91 -10.57 -1.11
N ARG A 64 13.11 -10.85 0.19
CA ARG A 64 12.93 -12.21 0.75
C ARG A 64 11.48 -12.67 0.67
N PHE A 65 10.55 -11.77 0.92
CA PHE A 65 9.13 -12.10 0.87
C PHE A 65 8.66 -12.39 -0.56
N ARG A 66 9.30 -11.86 -1.61
CA ARG A 66 8.92 -12.00 -3.02
C ARG A 66 7.45 -11.66 -3.25
N PRO A 67 7.04 -10.41 -3.01
CA PRO A 67 5.64 -10.01 -3.17
C PRO A 67 5.21 -10.00 -4.63
N ASP A 68 3.94 -10.30 -4.87
CA ASP A 68 3.26 -10.08 -6.14
C ASP A 68 2.72 -8.64 -6.23
N LEU A 69 2.50 -8.00 -5.06
CA LEU A 69 2.01 -6.63 -4.92
C LEU A 69 2.57 -6.01 -3.65
N ILE A 70 2.99 -4.74 -3.74
CA ILE A 70 3.38 -3.93 -2.58
C ILE A 70 2.33 -2.86 -2.35
N ALA A 71 1.85 -2.74 -1.10
CA ALA A 71 0.79 -1.82 -0.71
C ALA A 71 1.24 -0.85 0.37
N PHE A 72 1.03 0.44 0.15
CA PHE A 72 1.29 1.51 1.10
C PHE A 72 0.00 2.16 1.58
N SER A 73 -0.07 2.50 2.88
CA SER A 73 -1.08 3.42 3.39
C SER A 73 -0.40 4.75 3.74
N ILE A 74 -0.88 5.85 3.14
CA ILE A 74 -0.20 7.13 3.17
C ILE A 74 -1.04 8.19 3.89
N ILE A 75 -0.49 8.76 4.96
CA ILE A 75 -0.93 10.01 5.55
C ILE A 75 -0.01 11.14 5.08
N THR A 76 -0.49 12.38 5.08
CA THR A 76 0.19 13.48 4.37
C THR A 76 1.60 13.77 4.88
N ASN A 77 1.82 13.74 6.18
CA ASN A 77 3.16 13.96 6.77
C ASN A 77 4.17 12.85 6.44
N LEU A 78 3.71 11.65 6.06
CA LEU A 78 4.57 10.52 5.68
C LEU A 78 4.72 10.35 4.16
N TYR A 79 4.10 11.22 3.36
CA TYR A 79 4.14 11.09 1.90
C TYR A 79 5.55 11.09 1.32
N MET A 80 6.39 12.05 1.71
CA MET A 80 7.75 12.16 1.17
C MET A 80 8.65 10.96 1.53
N PRO A 81 8.74 10.52 2.79
CA PRO A 81 9.52 9.32 3.13
C PRO A 81 8.98 8.05 2.47
N ILE A 82 7.66 7.86 2.38
CA ILE A 82 7.07 6.70 1.71
C ILE A 82 7.38 6.73 0.20
N LYS A 83 7.25 7.87 -0.46
CA LYS A 83 7.62 8.02 -1.88
C LYS A 83 9.08 7.65 -2.12
N LYS A 84 9.99 8.07 -1.25
CA LYS A 84 11.42 7.70 -1.33
C LYS A 84 11.61 6.19 -1.21
N LEU A 85 10.94 5.55 -0.27
CA LEU A 85 11.01 4.09 -0.07
C LEU A 85 10.39 3.33 -1.26
N ALA A 86 9.25 3.79 -1.78
CA ALA A 86 8.59 3.19 -2.94
C ALA A 86 9.51 3.21 -4.19
N ARG A 87 10.24 4.30 -4.42
CA ARG A 87 11.26 4.36 -5.48
C ARG A 87 12.36 3.32 -5.29
N LYS A 88 12.80 3.09 -4.06
CA LYS A 88 13.79 2.04 -3.77
C LYS A 88 13.25 0.64 -4.04
N PHE A 89 12.00 0.39 -3.67
CA PHE A 89 11.35 -0.88 -4.02
C PHE A 89 11.27 -1.06 -5.54
N LYS A 90 10.93 -0.02 -6.31
CA LYS A 90 10.94 -0.07 -7.78
C LYS A 90 12.33 -0.34 -8.36
N GLN A 91 13.40 0.14 -7.75
CA GLN A 91 14.77 -0.14 -8.20
C GLN A 91 15.16 -1.60 -8.04
N VAL A 92 14.73 -2.27 -6.97
CA VAL A 92 15.12 -3.66 -6.65
C VAL A 92 14.08 -4.70 -7.06
N LEU A 93 12.84 -4.30 -7.23
CA LEU A 93 11.69 -5.12 -7.62
C LEU A 93 10.89 -4.40 -8.73
N PRO A 94 11.52 -4.14 -9.90
CA PRO A 94 10.92 -3.29 -10.95
C PRO A 94 9.58 -3.83 -11.49
N ASP A 95 9.44 -5.15 -11.54
CA ASP A 95 8.25 -5.83 -12.07
C ASP A 95 7.11 -5.96 -11.06
N VAL A 96 7.37 -5.65 -9.79
CA VAL A 96 6.33 -5.72 -8.75
C VAL A 96 5.53 -4.43 -8.73
N PRO A 97 4.21 -4.48 -8.99
CA PRO A 97 3.38 -3.29 -8.94
C PRO A 97 3.26 -2.75 -7.51
N ILE A 98 3.17 -1.42 -7.42
CA ILE A 98 3.00 -0.70 -6.16
C ILE A 98 1.66 0.03 -6.17
N ILE A 99 0.82 -0.29 -5.18
CA ILE A 99 -0.44 0.40 -4.92
C ILE A 99 -0.33 1.24 -3.64
N CYS A 100 -0.91 2.42 -3.65
CA CYS A 100 -1.03 3.22 -2.43
C CYS A 100 -2.48 3.68 -2.18
N GLY A 101 -2.85 3.73 -0.92
CA GLY A 101 -4.12 4.21 -0.42
C GLY A 101 -3.93 5.12 0.78
N GLY A 102 -5.01 5.41 1.49
CA GLY A 102 -5.03 6.26 2.67
C GLY A 102 -5.50 7.68 2.39
N ILE A 103 -5.53 8.50 3.46
CA ILE A 103 -6.15 9.84 3.40
C ILE A 103 -5.43 10.80 2.45
N HIS A 104 -4.11 10.75 2.38
CA HIS A 104 -3.35 11.60 1.45
C HIS A 104 -3.71 11.28 0.00
N VAL A 105 -3.76 10.00 -0.35
CA VAL A 105 -4.08 9.53 -1.70
C VAL A 105 -5.50 9.92 -2.09
N THR A 106 -6.44 9.79 -1.16
CA THR A 106 -7.86 10.17 -1.40
C THR A 106 -8.02 11.69 -1.58
N SER A 107 -7.17 12.50 -0.93
CA SER A 107 -7.23 13.97 -1.00
C SER A 107 -6.49 14.52 -2.23
N LEU A 108 -5.40 13.88 -2.66
CA LEU A 108 -4.52 14.36 -3.74
C LEU A 108 -4.23 13.24 -4.77
N PRO A 109 -5.26 12.61 -5.35
CA PRO A 109 -5.05 11.46 -6.23
C PRO A 109 -4.31 11.82 -7.52
N GLU A 110 -4.63 12.99 -8.11
CA GLU A 110 -4.01 13.44 -9.38
C GLU A 110 -2.50 13.64 -9.26
N GLU A 111 -2.05 14.19 -8.14
CA GLU A 111 -0.63 14.41 -7.90
C GLU A 111 0.09 13.12 -7.55
N THR A 112 -0.60 12.25 -6.82
CA THR A 112 -0.02 10.99 -6.36
C THR A 112 0.16 9.99 -7.51
N ILE A 113 -0.83 9.83 -8.40
CA ILE A 113 -0.74 8.86 -9.50
C ILE A 113 0.33 9.24 -10.54
N LYS A 114 0.66 10.53 -10.67
CA LYS A 114 1.71 10.99 -11.58
C LYS A 114 3.13 10.57 -11.16
N GLN A 115 3.31 10.15 -9.91
CA GLN A 115 4.63 9.71 -9.45
C GLN A 115 5.04 8.41 -10.14
N ASP A 116 6.32 8.32 -10.46
CA ASP A 116 6.95 7.19 -11.16
C ASP A 116 6.93 5.87 -10.36
N CYS A 117 6.89 5.98 -9.04
CA CYS A 117 6.94 4.83 -8.13
C CYS A 117 5.58 4.23 -7.78
N PHE A 118 4.47 4.83 -8.20
CA PHE A 118 3.13 4.30 -7.93
C PHE A 118 2.44 3.89 -9.22
N ASP A 119 2.04 2.64 -9.31
CA ASP A 119 1.32 2.10 -10.46
C ASP A 119 -0.20 2.23 -10.30
N MET A 120 -0.66 2.20 -9.04
CA MET A 120 -2.09 2.21 -8.72
C MET A 120 -2.36 3.00 -7.44
N LEU A 121 -3.58 3.57 -7.39
CA LEU A 121 -4.14 4.14 -6.16
C LEU A 121 -5.39 3.39 -5.77
N CYS A 122 -5.63 3.27 -4.46
CA CYS A 122 -6.90 2.81 -3.91
C CYS A 122 -7.59 3.98 -3.19
N LEU A 123 -8.78 4.38 -3.68
CA LEU A 123 -9.56 5.50 -3.18
C LEU A 123 -10.76 5.00 -2.37
N GLY A 124 -10.78 5.28 -1.08
CA GLY A 124 -11.82 4.79 -0.16
C GLY A 124 -11.49 3.42 0.43
N GLU A 125 -12.50 2.56 0.61
CA GLU A 125 -12.34 1.25 1.24
C GLU A 125 -11.59 0.28 0.33
N GLY A 126 -10.58 -0.38 0.90
CA GLY A 126 -9.64 -1.20 0.15
C GLY A 126 -9.99 -2.69 0.05
N GLU A 127 -10.82 -3.22 0.95
CA GLU A 127 -11.03 -4.66 1.10
C GLU A 127 -11.47 -5.32 -0.21
N GLY A 128 -12.60 -4.92 -0.75
CA GLY A 128 -13.13 -5.51 -1.99
C GLY A 128 -12.32 -5.11 -3.24
N ALA A 129 -11.74 -3.90 -3.26
CA ALA A 129 -10.93 -3.45 -4.39
C ALA A 129 -9.62 -4.24 -4.51
N MET A 130 -8.96 -4.48 -3.37
CA MET A 130 -7.73 -5.27 -3.32
C MET A 130 -7.98 -6.74 -3.67
N GLU A 131 -9.10 -7.32 -3.22
CA GLU A 131 -9.46 -8.70 -3.57
C GLU A 131 -9.67 -8.85 -5.08
N ASP A 132 -10.48 -7.96 -5.70
CA ASP A 132 -10.71 -8.01 -7.14
C ASP A 132 -9.42 -7.80 -7.94
N LEU A 133 -8.56 -6.87 -7.50
CA LEU A 133 -7.25 -6.67 -8.10
C LEU A 133 -6.42 -7.98 -8.06
N LEU A 134 -6.28 -8.57 -6.88
CA LEU A 134 -5.46 -9.78 -6.71
C LEU A 134 -6.01 -10.99 -7.45
N GLN A 135 -7.34 -11.11 -7.52
CA GLN A 135 -7.98 -12.15 -8.32
C GLN A 135 -7.65 -11.98 -9.80
N ARG A 136 -7.81 -10.75 -10.35
CA ARG A 136 -7.51 -10.48 -11.76
C ARG A 136 -6.02 -10.65 -12.08
N MET A 137 -5.12 -10.23 -11.18
CA MET A 137 -3.68 -10.46 -11.33
C MET A 137 -3.37 -11.96 -11.40
N ARG A 138 -3.96 -12.77 -10.50
CA ARG A 138 -3.79 -14.23 -10.49
C ARG A 138 -4.30 -14.88 -11.79
N GLU A 139 -5.42 -14.39 -12.33
CA GLU A 139 -6.05 -14.85 -13.56
C GLU A 139 -5.40 -14.25 -14.82
N LYS A 140 -4.40 -13.38 -14.67
CA LYS A 140 -3.76 -12.63 -15.76
C LYS A 140 -4.76 -11.84 -16.62
N ARG A 141 -5.80 -11.33 -16.00
CA ARG A 141 -6.83 -10.49 -16.63
C ARG A 141 -6.55 -9.01 -16.38
N SER A 142 -7.07 -8.15 -17.24
CA SER A 142 -7.02 -6.71 -17.01
C SER A 142 -7.73 -6.32 -15.72
N TYR A 143 -7.13 -5.38 -14.97
CA TYR A 143 -7.67 -4.79 -13.74
C TYR A 143 -7.90 -3.28 -13.87
N ASN A 144 -7.86 -2.75 -15.10
CA ASN A 144 -7.98 -1.31 -15.36
C ASN A 144 -9.36 -0.74 -15.01
N ASP A 145 -10.39 -1.58 -14.88
CA ASP A 145 -11.78 -1.21 -14.58
C ASP A 145 -12.22 -1.59 -13.16
N VAL A 146 -11.27 -1.95 -12.27
CA VAL A 146 -11.60 -2.28 -10.87
C VAL A 146 -12.02 -1.03 -10.12
N LYS A 147 -13.25 -1.00 -9.63
CA LYS A 147 -13.79 0.12 -8.84
C LYS A 147 -12.93 0.40 -7.60
N ASN A 148 -12.85 1.64 -7.17
CA ASN A 148 -11.97 2.24 -6.18
C ASN A 148 -10.52 2.37 -6.65
N LEU A 149 -10.10 1.75 -7.75
CA LEU A 149 -8.72 1.87 -8.22
C LEU A 149 -8.57 2.92 -9.31
N TRP A 150 -7.51 3.71 -9.20
CA TRP A 150 -6.91 4.38 -10.33
C TRP A 150 -5.69 3.60 -10.76
N VAL A 151 -5.59 3.28 -12.03
CA VAL A 151 -4.55 2.37 -12.56
C VAL A 151 -3.80 3.06 -13.68
N LYS A 152 -2.50 3.11 -13.55
CA LYS A 152 -1.60 3.55 -14.63
C LYS A 152 -1.20 2.32 -15.43
N ASP A 153 -1.59 2.27 -16.70
CA ASP A 153 -1.23 1.17 -17.58
C ASP A 153 0.19 1.33 -18.19
N ALA A 154 0.62 0.32 -18.93
CA ALA A 154 1.95 0.29 -19.53
C ALA A 154 2.19 1.43 -20.55
N SER A 155 1.15 2.04 -21.12
CA SER A 155 1.24 3.21 -21.98
C SER A 155 1.37 4.53 -21.22
N GLY A 156 1.19 4.48 -19.88
CA GLY A 156 1.13 5.65 -19.01
C GLY A 156 -0.26 6.29 -18.93
N HIS A 157 -1.28 5.69 -19.58
CA HIS A 157 -2.65 6.15 -19.45
C HIS A 157 -3.21 5.80 -18.06
N ILE A 158 -3.95 6.73 -17.46
CA ILE A 158 -4.53 6.58 -16.13
C ILE A 158 -6.03 6.29 -16.25
N HIS A 159 -6.41 5.06 -15.90
CA HIS A 159 -7.80 4.62 -15.78
C HIS A 159 -8.33 5.04 -14.40
N LYS A 160 -9.30 5.96 -14.39
CA LYS A 160 -9.93 6.48 -13.18
C LYS A 160 -11.28 5.83 -12.98
N ASN A 161 -11.40 4.95 -12.01
CA ASN A 161 -12.64 4.23 -11.78
C ASN A 161 -13.44 4.82 -10.62
N ASP A 162 -14.77 4.66 -10.71
CA ASP A 162 -15.71 5.10 -9.67
C ASP A 162 -15.47 4.36 -8.35
N LYS A 163 -15.90 5.01 -7.26
CA LYS A 163 -15.88 4.39 -5.93
C LYS A 163 -17.01 3.36 -5.80
N ARG A 164 -16.75 2.32 -5.02
CA ARG A 164 -17.75 1.37 -4.55
C ARG A 164 -18.64 2.01 -3.49
N PRO A 165 -19.87 1.51 -3.30
CA PRO A 165 -20.61 1.77 -2.09
C PRO A 165 -19.81 1.34 -0.86
N VAL A 166 -19.98 2.04 0.26
CA VAL A 166 -19.35 1.66 1.54
C VAL A 166 -19.84 0.29 2.01
N ILE A 167 -18.95 -0.47 2.62
CA ILE A 167 -19.28 -1.80 3.14
C ILE A 167 -20.18 -1.64 4.38
N ARG A 168 -21.35 -2.24 4.31
CA ARG A 168 -22.30 -2.30 5.43
C ARG A 168 -23.01 -3.64 5.44
N PRO A 169 -23.20 -4.27 6.61
CA PRO A 169 -22.67 -3.88 7.92
C PRO A 169 -21.15 -4.18 8.04
N LEU A 170 -20.44 -3.41 8.86
CA LEU A 170 -18.99 -3.60 9.07
C LEU A 170 -18.65 -4.95 9.71
N GLU A 171 -19.59 -5.52 10.47
CA GLU A 171 -19.47 -6.84 11.09
C GLU A 171 -19.35 -7.99 10.08
N SER A 172 -19.62 -7.71 8.79
CA SER A 172 -19.38 -8.67 7.70
C SER A 172 -17.90 -8.86 7.38
N LEU A 173 -17.07 -7.92 7.83
CA LEU A 173 -15.61 -8.00 7.64
C LEU A 173 -14.96 -8.86 8.74
N PRO A 174 -13.93 -9.62 8.41
CA PRO A 174 -13.12 -10.31 9.41
C PRO A 174 -12.53 -9.30 10.41
N LYS A 175 -12.48 -9.68 11.67
CA LYS A 175 -11.80 -8.87 12.68
C LYS A 175 -10.31 -8.81 12.39
N PRO A 176 -9.69 -7.62 12.54
CA PRO A 176 -8.25 -7.43 12.39
C PRO A 176 -7.43 -8.27 13.35
#